data_54c12da8869e6371bce7e9562f25332d
#
_entry.id   54c12da8869e6371bce7e9562f25332d
#
_cell.length_a   1.000
_cell.length_b   1.000
_cell.length_c   1.000
_cell.angle_alpha   90.00
_cell.angle_beta   90.00
_cell.angle_gamma   90.00
#
_symmetry.space_group_name_H-M   'P 1'
#
loop_
_entity.id
_entity.type
_entity.pdbx_description
1 polymer ?
#
loop_
_entity_poly.entity_id
_entity_poly.type
_entity_poly.pdbx_seq_one_letter_code
_entity_poly.pdbx_strand_id
1 'polypeptide(L)'
;VKKILVAGLLSVLALSAAQAQKLTAAGATFPYPIYSKWFSEYSAAHPGVEINYQSIGSGGGIRQVTTGLVDFGASDMPMTDDMLSSSKVKLVHIPTVLGAVVPIFNVPGVNDIKFSGEVLADIFLGKISNWNDGRIGKDNPGVKLPDQKIIVVHRSDGSGTSFIWTDYLSKVSKDWASGPGKGSSPSWPVGVGGKGNEGVAGLVRQLPGAVGYVELIYALQNKISFGGVKNASGNWVRASIEGVTEAAANVKEMPADYRISITDAPGANTYPISSFTYLLIPVHSNDAAKGKVIKDLLSWIVNSGESEVSALSYAPLPKTLAEKVLKTVYSLQ
;
A
#
# COMPACT_ATOMS: atom_id res chain seq x y z
N VAL A 1 -81.79 18.47 -2.21
CA VAL A 1 -80.42 19.00 -2.05
C VAL A 1 -79.52 17.85 -1.59
N LYS A 2 -78.82 17.19 -2.49
CA LYS A 2 -77.87 16.08 -2.17
C LYS A 2 -76.45 16.68 -2.01
N LYS A 3 -75.92 16.56 -0.81
CA LYS A 3 -74.50 16.88 -0.50
C LYS A 3 -73.63 15.69 -0.92
N ILE A 4 -72.76 15.89 -1.92
CA ILE A 4 -71.72 14.92 -2.31
C ILE A 4 -70.49 15.25 -1.44
N LEU A 5 -70.12 14.32 -0.56
CA LEU A 5 -68.85 14.34 0.14
C LEU A 5 -67.77 13.76 -0.78
N VAL A 6 -66.83 14.61 -1.23
CA VAL A 6 -65.62 14.16 -1.94
C VAL A 6 -64.56 13.87 -0.86
N ALA A 7 -64.31 12.60 -0.57
CA ALA A 7 -63.20 12.16 0.27
C ALA A 7 -61.94 12.15 -0.59
N GLY A 8 -61.09 13.17 -0.41
CA GLY A 8 -59.77 13.22 -0.99
C GLY A 8 -58.82 12.26 -0.31
N LEU A 9 -58.42 11.19 -0.97
CA LEU A 9 -57.35 10.26 -0.53
C LEU A 9 -56.01 10.96 -0.72
N LEU A 10 -55.45 11.58 0.31
CA LEU A 10 -54.05 12.00 0.34
C LEU A 10 -53.18 10.77 0.50
N SER A 11 -52.67 10.26 -0.60
CA SER A 11 -51.57 9.27 -0.57
C SER A 11 -50.28 9.99 -0.17
N VAL A 12 -49.95 9.96 1.12
CA VAL A 12 -48.62 10.37 1.61
C VAL A 12 -47.60 9.34 1.11
N LEU A 13 -46.95 9.60 -0.01
CA LEU A 13 -45.70 8.91 -0.38
C LEU A 13 -44.68 9.27 0.71
N ALA A 14 -44.50 8.39 1.69
CA ALA A 14 -43.36 8.40 2.57
C ALA A 14 -42.13 8.10 1.70
N LEU A 15 -41.46 9.13 1.16
CA LEU A 15 -40.08 9.01 0.74
C LEU A 15 -39.31 8.68 2.00
N SER A 16 -39.01 7.38 2.20
CA SER A 16 -37.98 6.96 3.13
C SER A 16 -36.70 7.61 2.67
N ALA A 17 -36.32 8.74 3.27
CA ALA A 17 -34.99 9.29 3.11
C ALA A 17 -34.00 8.18 3.54
N ALA A 18 -33.43 7.50 2.57
CA ALA A 18 -32.37 6.54 2.87
C ALA A 18 -31.30 7.31 3.65
N GLN A 19 -31.16 6.99 4.93
CA GLN A 19 -30.18 7.64 5.78
C GLN A 19 -28.82 7.37 5.20
N ALA A 20 -28.08 8.44 4.84
CA ALA A 20 -26.77 8.32 4.24
C ALA A 20 -25.86 7.51 5.16
N GLN A 21 -25.31 6.39 4.64
CA GLN A 21 -24.36 5.56 5.35
C GLN A 21 -22.97 6.17 5.22
N LYS A 22 -22.45 6.71 6.32
CA LYS A 22 -21.09 7.27 6.37
C LYS A 22 -20.13 6.22 6.91
N LEU A 23 -19.22 5.77 6.08
CA LEU A 23 -18.10 4.92 6.47
C LEU A 23 -16.87 5.77 6.72
N THR A 24 -16.20 5.50 7.84
CA THR A 24 -14.90 6.08 8.19
C THR A 24 -13.82 5.02 8.09
N ALA A 25 -12.72 5.37 7.47
CA ALA A 25 -11.59 4.47 7.32
C ALA A 25 -10.27 5.23 7.43
N ALA A 26 -9.21 4.52 7.82
CA ALA A 26 -7.89 5.15 7.92
C ALA A 26 -6.78 4.11 7.68
N GLY A 27 -5.63 4.57 7.21
CA GLY A 27 -4.48 3.69 7.13
C GLY A 27 -3.44 4.04 6.07
N ALA A 28 -2.97 3.00 5.41
CA ALA A 28 -1.84 3.02 4.50
C ALA A 28 -1.91 4.13 3.45
N THR A 29 -0.78 4.78 3.18
CA THR A 29 -0.62 5.74 2.09
C THR A 29 -0.27 5.05 0.76
N PHE A 30 0.28 3.85 0.82
CA PHE A 30 0.64 3.04 -0.34
C PHE A 30 -0.54 2.87 -1.32
N PRO A 31 -1.74 2.40 -0.92
CA PRO A 31 -2.88 2.22 -1.82
C PRO A 31 -3.75 3.48 -1.96
N TYR A 32 -3.40 4.61 -1.34
CA TYR A 32 -4.28 5.77 -1.28
C TYR A 32 -4.77 6.25 -2.65
N PRO A 33 -3.95 6.31 -3.72
CA PRO A 33 -4.42 6.74 -5.03
C PRO A 33 -5.54 5.85 -5.59
N ILE A 34 -5.42 4.52 -5.48
CA ILE A 34 -6.46 3.62 -5.97
C ILE A 34 -7.66 3.57 -5.00
N TYR A 35 -7.46 3.62 -3.68
CA TYR A 35 -8.55 3.65 -2.71
C TYR A 35 -9.38 4.93 -2.83
N SER A 36 -8.73 6.08 -3.01
CA SER A 36 -9.42 7.35 -3.24
C SER A 36 -10.32 7.30 -4.48
N LYS A 37 -9.81 6.69 -5.56
CA LYS A 37 -10.57 6.49 -6.80
C LYS A 37 -11.76 5.55 -6.56
N TRP A 38 -11.52 4.35 -6.03
CA TRP A 38 -12.56 3.37 -5.77
C TRP A 38 -13.68 3.87 -4.84
N PHE A 39 -13.31 4.53 -3.75
CA PHE A 39 -14.30 5.03 -2.79
C PHE A 39 -15.14 6.17 -3.38
N SER A 40 -14.53 7.03 -4.20
CA SER A 40 -15.24 8.08 -4.92
C SER A 40 -16.23 7.50 -5.95
N GLU A 41 -15.81 6.53 -6.74
CA GLU A 41 -16.64 5.88 -7.77
C GLU A 41 -17.76 5.04 -7.16
N TYR A 42 -17.44 4.29 -6.11
CA TYR A 42 -18.44 3.52 -5.39
C TYR A 42 -19.51 4.44 -4.79
N SER A 43 -19.13 5.55 -4.15
CA SER A 43 -20.07 6.52 -3.59
C SER A 43 -20.91 7.19 -4.68
N ALA A 44 -20.33 7.50 -5.84
CA ALA A 44 -21.06 8.06 -6.98
C ALA A 44 -22.09 7.07 -7.56
N ALA A 45 -21.77 5.79 -7.60
CA ALA A 45 -22.65 4.72 -8.09
C ALA A 45 -23.72 4.29 -7.06
N HIS A 46 -23.54 4.60 -5.78
CA HIS A 46 -24.41 4.19 -4.66
C HIS A 46 -24.88 5.42 -3.87
N PRO A 47 -25.88 6.17 -4.37
CA PRO A 47 -26.42 7.34 -3.68
C PRO A 47 -26.81 7.01 -2.23
N GLY A 48 -26.33 7.83 -1.29
CA GLY A 48 -26.52 7.60 0.15
C GLY A 48 -25.35 6.87 0.83
N VAL A 49 -24.29 6.51 0.11
CA VAL A 49 -23.05 5.99 0.69
C VAL A 49 -21.95 7.05 0.58
N GLU A 50 -21.31 7.37 1.70
CA GLU A 50 -20.14 8.26 1.78
C GLU A 50 -19.00 7.51 2.45
N ILE A 51 -17.81 7.48 1.83
CA ILE A 51 -16.64 6.81 2.39
C ILE A 51 -15.54 7.85 2.61
N ASN A 52 -15.17 8.06 3.87
CA ASN A 52 -14.09 8.97 4.26
C ASN A 52 -12.86 8.17 4.65
N TYR A 53 -11.82 8.19 3.82
CA TYR A 53 -10.55 7.52 4.07
C TYR A 53 -9.46 8.53 4.45
N GLN A 54 -8.83 8.30 5.61
CA GLN A 54 -7.70 9.11 6.07
C GLN A 54 -6.37 8.40 5.79
N SER A 55 -5.58 8.94 4.88
CA SER A 55 -4.23 8.44 4.53
C SER A 55 -3.22 8.88 5.60
N ILE A 56 -3.04 8.07 6.65
CA ILE A 56 -2.24 8.40 7.85
C ILE A 56 -1.14 7.39 8.16
N GLY A 57 -0.89 6.46 7.23
CA GLY A 57 0.06 5.35 7.37
C GLY A 57 -0.55 4.13 8.05
N SER A 58 0.04 2.96 7.75
CA SER A 58 -0.44 1.64 8.22
C SER A 58 -0.54 1.56 9.75
N GLY A 59 0.46 2.09 10.47
CA GLY A 59 0.43 2.11 11.93
C GLY A 59 -0.74 2.93 12.50
N GLY A 60 -1.12 4.03 11.83
CA GLY A 60 -2.30 4.82 12.16
C GLY A 60 -3.59 4.04 11.92
N GLY A 61 -3.70 3.37 10.77
CA GLY A 61 -4.84 2.53 10.40
C GLY A 61 -5.05 1.37 11.36
N ILE A 62 -4.00 0.61 11.66
CA ILE A 62 -4.03 -0.48 12.62
C ILE A 62 -4.54 0.02 13.98
N ARG A 63 -3.96 1.12 14.50
CA ARG A 63 -4.40 1.66 15.81
C ARG A 63 -5.87 2.06 15.83
N GLN A 64 -6.36 2.72 14.77
CA GLN A 64 -7.74 3.18 14.74
C GLN A 64 -8.73 2.02 14.59
N VAL A 65 -8.46 1.04 13.72
CA VAL A 65 -9.38 -0.08 13.56
C VAL A 65 -9.38 -1.03 14.76
N THR A 66 -8.23 -1.28 15.39
CA THR A 66 -8.13 -2.17 16.57
C THR A 66 -8.86 -1.59 17.81
N THR A 67 -9.02 -0.27 17.85
CA THR A 67 -9.76 0.42 18.91
C THR A 67 -11.21 0.71 18.56
N GLY A 68 -11.65 0.39 17.33
CA GLY A 68 -13.01 0.63 16.85
C GLY A 68 -13.32 2.10 16.56
N LEU A 69 -12.30 2.94 16.33
CA LEU A 69 -12.48 4.36 15.99
C LEU A 69 -12.87 4.59 14.53
N VAL A 70 -12.62 3.61 13.66
CA VAL A 70 -13.01 3.61 12.25
C VAL A 70 -13.74 2.32 11.91
N ASP A 71 -14.56 2.36 10.88
CA ASP A 71 -15.34 1.21 10.42
C ASP A 71 -14.44 0.13 9.79
N PHE A 72 -13.33 0.54 9.13
CA PHE A 72 -12.29 -0.36 8.65
C PHE A 72 -10.93 0.33 8.55
N GLY A 73 -9.86 -0.47 8.57
CA GLY A 73 -8.49 0.03 8.46
C GLY A 73 -7.83 -0.36 7.14
N ALA A 74 -6.63 0.17 6.88
CA ALA A 74 -5.78 -0.27 5.79
C ALA A 74 -4.31 -0.36 6.22
N SER A 75 -3.62 -1.40 5.75
CA SER A 75 -2.20 -1.63 6.06
C SER A 75 -1.52 -2.44 4.95
N ASP A 76 -0.27 -2.04 4.62
CA ASP A 76 0.60 -2.85 3.76
C ASP A 76 1.46 -3.80 4.62
N MET A 77 1.47 -3.59 5.93
CA MET A 77 2.06 -4.51 6.89
C MET A 77 0.97 -5.45 7.42
N PRO A 78 1.07 -6.76 7.23
CA PRO A 78 0.21 -7.71 7.92
C PRO A 78 0.33 -7.54 9.44
N MET A 79 -0.79 -7.54 10.16
CA MET A 79 -0.78 -7.53 11.61
C MET A 79 -0.17 -8.84 12.15
N THR A 80 0.59 -8.75 13.22
CA THR A 80 1.09 -9.93 13.93
C THR A 80 -0.02 -10.61 14.74
N ASP A 81 0.22 -11.84 15.19
CA ASP A 81 -0.72 -12.54 16.06
C ASP A 81 -0.95 -11.79 17.38
N ASP A 82 0.11 -11.16 17.92
CA ASP A 82 0.01 -10.33 19.12
C ASP A 82 -0.88 -9.10 18.89
N MET A 83 -0.76 -8.45 17.72
CA MET A 83 -1.61 -7.32 17.36
C MET A 83 -3.07 -7.75 17.22
N LEU A 84 -3.31 -8.91 16.59
CA LEU A 84 -4.66 -9.44 16.42
C LEU A 84 -5.29 -9.87 17.76
N SER A 85 -4.53 -10.54 18.60
CA SER A 85 -4.99 -11.01 19.93
C SER A 85 -5.26 -9.87 20.89
N SER A 86 -4.51 -8.77 20.80
CA SER A 86 -4.70 -7.55 21.63
C SER A 86 -5.75 -6.59 21.08
N SER A 87 -6.27 -6.85 19.88
CA SER A 87 -7.30 -6.01 19.27
C SER A 87 -8.64 -6.14 20.00
N LYS A 88 -9.32 -5.01 20.25
CA LYS A 88 -10.68 -5.01 20.78
C LYS A 88 -11.72 -5.52 19.78
N VAL A 89 -11.36 -5.54 18.51
CA VAL A 89 -12.21 -5.93 17.39
C VAL A 89 -11.56 -7.11 16.66
N LYS A 90 -12.31 -8.18 16.44
CA LYS A 90 -11.82 -9.31 15.63
C LYS A 90 -11.72 -8.87 14.18
N LEU A 91 -10.51 -8.92 13.62
CA LEU A 91 -10.19 -8.41 12.30
C LEU A 91 -9.79 -9.54 11.33
N VAL A 92 -10.09 -9.34 10.05
CA VAL A 92 -9.55 -10.11 8.94
C VAL A 92 -8.79 -9.20 7.98
N HIS A 93 -7.77 -9.75 7.34
CA HIS A 93 -7.02 -9.11 6.27
C HIS A 93 -7.69 -9.43 4.93
N ILE A 94 -8.04 -8.41 4.17
CA ILE A 94 -8.58 -8.55 2.82
C ILE A 94 -7.55 -7.92 1.85
N PRO A 95 -6.75 -8.73 1.13
CA PRO A 95 -5.86 -8.19 0.12
C PRO A 95 -6.69 -7.57 -0.99
N THR A 96 -6.23 -6.43 -1.51
CA THR A 96 -6.98 -5.65 -2.51
C THR A 96 -6.21 -5.47 -3.80
N VAL A 97 -4.97 -5.05 -3.73
CA VAL A 97 -4.07 -4.90 -4.88
C VAL A 97 -2.65 -5.23 -4.47
N LEU A 98 -1.78 -5.34 -5.47
CA LEU A 98 -0.35 -5.41 -5.27
C LEU A 98 0.32 -4.17 -5.85
N GLY A 99 1.47 -3.81 -5.27
CA GLY A 99 2.27 -2.71 -5.78
C GLY A 99 3.76 -2.94 -5.52
N ALA A 100 4.57 -2.00 -6.01
CA ALA A 100 6.01 -2.01 -5.90
C ALA A 100 6.49 -0.85 -5.02
N VAL A 101 7.43 -1.12 -4.11
CA VAL A 101 8.21 -0.06 -3.46
C VAL A 101 9.46 0.18 -4.28
N VAL A 102 9.67 1.40 -4.73
CA VAL A 102 10.79 1.76 -5.61
C VAL A 102 11.78 2.69 -4.92
N PRO A 103 13.11 2.49 -5.13
CA PRO A 103 14.11 3.46 -4.73
C PRO A 103 14.00 4.69 -5.63
N ILE A 104 13.60 5.82 -5.08
CA ILE A 104 13.54 7.12 -5.76
C ILE A 104 14.79 7.95 -5.44
N PHE A 105 15.23 8.77 -6.38
CA PHE A 105 16.42 9.60 -6.18
C PHE A 105 16.35 10.91 -6.95
N ASN A 106 17.15 11.87 -6.49
CA ASN A 106 17.34 13.18 -7.12
C ASN A 106 18.84 13.47 -7.28
N VAL A 107 19.41 12.94 -8.36
CA VAL A 107 20.82 13.15 -8.71
C VAL A 107 20.90 13.98 -9.98
N PRO A 108 21.38 15.23 -9.94
CA PRO A 108 21.43 16.09 -11.11
C PRO A 108 22.22 15.44 -12.28
N GLY A 109 21.57 15.39 -13.44
CA GLY A 109 22.17 14.82 -14.66
C GLY A 109 22.14 13.29 -14.74
N VAL A 110 21.55 12.58 -13.75
CA VAL A 110 21.42 11.11 -13.74
C VAL A 110 19.97 10.73 -13.59
N ASN A 111 19.42 10.04 -14.59
CA ASN A 111 18.01 9.66 -14.65
C ASN A 111 17.76 8.16 -14.47
N ASP A 112 18.81 7.35 -14.60
CA ASP A 112 18.73 5.90 -14.46
C ASP A 112 19.90 5.39 -13.60
N ILE A 113 19.56 4.73 -12.51
CA ILE A 113 20.52 4.10 -11.59
C ILE A 113 19.98 2.71 -11.25
N LYS A 114 20.89 1.74 -11.20
CA LYS A 114 20.62 0.38 -10.74
C LYS A 114 21.17 0.19 -9.33
N PHE A 115 20.47 -0.54 -8.52
CA PHE A 115 20.85 -0.82 -7.14
C PHE A 115 20.79 -2.32 -6.86
N SER A 116 21.90 -2.92 -6.47
CA SER A 116 21.84 -4.22 -5.79
C SER A 116 21.24 -4.05 -4.39
N GLY A 117 20.67 -5.13 -3.84
CA GLY A 117 20.08 -5.09 -2.51
C GLY A 117 21.08 -4.70 -1.42
N GLU A 118 22.33 -5.17 -1.55
CA GLU A 118 23.44 -4.82 -0.65
C GLU A 118 23.76 -3.32 -0.70
N VAL A 119 23.80 -2.73 -1.91
CA VAL A 119 24.04 -1.27 -2.08
C VAL A 119 22.92 -0.47 -1.44
N LEU A 120 21.65 -0.85 -1.64
CA LEU A 120 20.51 -0.19 -0.98
C LEU A 120 20.64 -0.28 0.55
N ALA A 121 20.92 -1.46 1.08
CA ALA A 121 21.09 -1.64 2.53
C ALA A 121 22.23 -0.78 3.06
N ASP A 122 23.38 -0.75 2.39
CA ASP A 122 24.55 0.04 2.81
C ASP A 122 24.30 1.55 2.74
N ILE A 123 23.51 2.04 1.79
CA ILE A 123 23.09 3.44 1.74
C ILE A 123 22.24 3.76 2.98
N PHE A 124 21.23 2.96 3.28
CA PHE A 124 20.32 3.22 4.41
C PHE A 124 20.95 2.92 5.78
N LEU A 125 22.05 2.14 5.83
CA LEU A 125 22.92 2.00 7.01
C LEU A 125 23.92 3.16 7.17
N GLY A 126 24.03 4.06 6.17
CA GLY A 126 25.01 5.14 6.16
C GLY A 126 26.45 4.71 5.84
N LYS A 127 26.66 3.45 5.41
CA LYS A 127 27.97 2.91 4.99
C LYS A 127 28.37 3.41 3.59
N ILE A 128 27.40 3.74 2.76
CA ILE A 128 27.56 4.46 1.50
C ILE A 128 26.96 5.84 1.70
N SER A 129 27.78 6.86 1.69
CA SER A 129 27.37 8.25 1.98
C SER A 129 27.63 9.22 0.82
N ASN A 130 28.12 8.72 -0.32
CA ASN A 130 28.41 9.53 -1.51
C ASN A 130 28.00 8.78 -2.78
N TRP A 131 27.44 9.51 -3.75
CA TRP A 131 26.96 8.94 -4.99
C TRP A 131 28.07 8.34 -5.88
N ASN A 132 29.29 8.87 -5.83
CA ASN A 132 30.45 8.31 -6.55
C ASN A 132 31.13 7.11 -5.85
N ASP A 133 30.50 6.53 -4.82
CA ASP A 133 31.02 5.31 -4.18
C ASP A 133 31.20 4.19 -5.21
N GLY A 134 32.36 3.54 -5.18
CA GLY A 134 32.69 2.48 -6.14
C GLY A 134 31.72 1.30 -6.17
N ARG A 135 30.97 1.06 -5.08
CA ARG A 135 29.93 0.01 -5.02
C ARG A 135 28.72 0.37 -5.88
N ILE A 136 28.29 1.64 -5.88
CA ILE A 136 27.23 2.13 -6.79
C ILE A 136 27.77 2.12 -8.22
N GLY A 137 29.02 2.56 -8.44
CA GLY A 137 29.66 2.54 -9.75
C GLY A 137 29.75 1.14 -10.37
N LYS A 138 30.00 0.11 -9.56
CA LYS A 138 30.03 -1.30 -9.99
C LYS A 138 28.68 -1.78 -10.53
N ASP A 139 27.58 -1.36 -9.90
CA ASP A 139 26.20 -1.67 -10.36
C ASP A 139 25.83 -0.87 -11.62
N ASN A 140 26.57 0.23 -11.92
CA ASN A 140 26.25 1.20 -12.97
C ASN A 140 27.46 1.49 -13.89
N PRO A 141 28.00 0.49 -14.58
CA PRO A 141 29.15 0.69 -15.47
C PRO A 141 28.80 1.73 -16.56
N GLY A 142 29.69 2.73 -16.73
CA GLY A 142 29.52 3.79 -17.71
C GLY A 142 28.66 4.98 -17.28
N VAL A 143 27.99 4.93 -16.11
CA VAL A 143 27.27 6.07 -15.55
C VAL A 143 28.23 6.97 -14.79
N LYS A 144 28.30 8.25 -15.17
CA LYS A 144 29.11 9.25 -14.45
C LYS A 144 28.35 9.72 -13.20
N LEU A 145 28.63 9.09 -12.07
CA LEU A 145 28.07 9.49 -10.78
C LEU A 145 28.83 10.72 -10.22
N PRO A 146 28.12 11.75 -9.69
CA PRO A 146 28.76 12.95 -9.15
C PRO A 146 29.42 12.68 -7.79
N ASP A 147 30.43 13.46 -7.47
CA ASP A 147 30.95 13.59 -6.10
C ASP A 147 29.98 14.44 -5.27
N GLN A 148 28.94 13.77 -4.77
CA GLN A 148 27.85 14.40 -4.03
C GLN A 148 27.42 13.50 -2.89
N LYS A 149 27.22 14.09 -1.71
CA LYS A 149 26.72 13.39 -0.53
C LYS A 149 25.30 12.86 -0.77
N ILE A 150 25.05 11.65 -0.29
CA ILE A 150 23.71 11.03 -0.27
C ILE A 150 22.94 11.58 0.93
N ILE A 151 21.70 12.01 0.68
CA ILE A 151 20.72 12.36 1.71
C ILE A 151 19.66 11.28 1.71
N VAL A 152 19.65 10.41 2.73
CA VAL A 152 18.63 9.39 2.88
C VAL A 152 17.33 10.03 3.35
N VAL A 153 16.23 9.69 2.69
CA VAL A 153 14.88 10.11 3.08
C VAL A 153 14.06 8.85 3.40
N HIS A 154 13.55 8.78 4.62
CA HIS A 154 12.75 7.66 5.11
C HIS A 154 11.40 8.12 5.64
N ARG A 155 10.52 7.20 6.01
CA ARG A 155 9.24 7.53 6.62
C ARG A 155 9.39 7.94 8.08
N SER A 156 8.61 8.94 8.50
CA SER A 156 8.55 9.42 9.88
C SER A 156 7.31 8.90 10.65
N ASP A 157 6.40 8.24 9.97
CA ASP A 157 5.18 7.64 10.51
C ASP A 157 5.27 6.11 10.54
N GLY A 158 4.36 5.44 11.24
CA GLY A 158 4.21 3.98 11.19
C GLY A 158 3.74 3.55 9.80
N SER A 159 4.64 3.01 8.99
CA SER A 159 4.49 2.84 7.54
C SER A 159 4.58 1.40 7.09
N GLY A 160 3.54 0.93 6.38
CA GLY A 160 3.59 -0.35 5.68
C GLY A 160 4.60 -0.35 4.53
N THR A 161 4.77 0.79 3.83
CA THR A 161 5.83 0.94 2.81
C THR A 161 7.21 0.75 3.41
N SER A 162 7.47 1.29 4.63
CA SER A 162 8.71 1.03 5.37
C SER A 162 8.83 -0.44 5.76
N PHE A 163 7.73 -1.08 6.17
CA PHE A 163 7.76 -2.52 6.48
C PHE A 163 8.19 -3.34 5.26
N ILE A 164 7.62 -3.09 4.08
CA ILE A 164 7.99 -3.77 2.84
C ILE A 164 9.47 -3.53 2.51
N TRP A 165 9.91 -2.27 2.57
CA TRP A 165 11.28 -1.88 2.31
C TRP A 165 12.26 -2.57 3.24
N THR A 166 12.01 -2.53 4.55
CA THR A 166 12.89 -3.12 5.57
C THR A 166 12.82 -4.65 5.61
N ASP A 167 11.70 -5.25 5.24
CA ASP A 167 11.60 -6.70 5.02
C ASP A 167 12.54 -7.15 3.88
N TYR A 168 12.52 -6.42 2.75
CA TYR A 168 13.47 -6.67 1.67
C TYR A 168 14.92 -6.47 2.11
N LEU A 169 15.25 -5.33 2.73
CA LEU A 169 16.61 -5.07 3.21
C LEU A 169 17.11 -6.13 4.19
N SER A 170 16.23 -6.66 5.04
CA SER A 170 16.58 -7.73 5.98
C SER A 170 16.88 -9.07 5.28
N LYS A 171 16.32 -9.32 4.11
CA LYS A 171 16.57 -10.53 3.31
C LYS A 171 17.90 -10.46 2.56
N VAL A 172 18.28 -9.27 2.11
CA VAL A 172 19.47 -9.07 1.26
C VAL A 172 20.70 -8.59 2.02
N SER A 173 20.57 -8.21 3.29
CA SER A 173 21.68 -7.71 4.12
C SER A 173 21.60 -8.25 5.55
N LYS A 174 22.62 -9.01 5.95
CA LYS A 174 22.77 -9.49 7.33
C LYS A 174 22.94 -8.35 8.33
N ASP A 175 23.66 -7.30 7.93
CA ASP A 175 23.90 -6.14 8.78
C ASP A 175 22.63 -5.34 9.02
N TRP A 176 21.77 -5.24 7.99
CA TRP A 176 20.44 -4.65 8.17
C TRP A 176 19.58 -5.53 9.11
N ALA A 177 19.53 -6.84 8.85
CA ALA A 177 18.72 -7.78 9.62
C ALA A 177 19.08 -7.81 11.12
N SER A 178 20.37 -7.72 11.44
CA SER A 178 20.88 -7.74 12.83
C SER A 178 20.88 -6.35 13.50
N GLY A 179 20.79 -5.28 12.72
CA GLY A 179 20.76 -3.90 13.19
C GLY A 179 19.33 -3.34 13.23
N PRO A 180 18.93 -2.47 12.27
CA PRO A 180 17.59 -1.86 12.26
C PRO A 180 16.47 -2.89 12.15
N GLY A 181 16.68 -3.96 11.39
CA GLY A 181 15.74 -5.03 11.18
C GLY A 181 14.50 -4.64 10.38
N LYS A 182 13.52 -5.56 10.36
CA LYS A 182 12.23 -5.39 9.71
C LYS A 182 11.23 -4.70 10.64
N GLY A 183 10.56 -3.66 10.15
CA GLY A 183 9.51 -2.99 10.92
C GLY A 183 8.84 -1.84 10.18
N SER A 184 7.67 -1.42 10.66
CA SER A 184 6.97 -0.25 10.14
C SER A 184 7.53 1.09 10.65
N SER A 185 8.34 1.05 11.71
CA SER A 185 9.02 2.21 12.31
C SER A 185 10.36 1.76 12.88
N PRO A 186 11.32 1.34 12.04
CA PRO A 186 12.63 0.93 12.51
C PRO A 186 13.41 2.14 13.05
N SER A 187 14.46 1.89 13.84
CA SER A 187 15.44 2.91 14.22
C SER A 187 16.33 3.21 13.02
N TRP A 188 16.00 4.24 12.25
CA TRP A 188 16.77 4.62 11.06
C TRP A 188 18.16 5.10 11.46
N PRO A 189 19.24 4.48 10.92
CA PRO A 189 20.61 4.90 11.28
C PRO A 189 20.97 6.29 10.77
N VAL A 190 20.44 6.69 9.62
CA VAL A 190 20.74 7.97 8.96
C VAL A 190 19.49 8.49 8.25
N GLY A 191 19.49 9.77 7.93
CA GLY A 191 18.49 10.37 7.05
C GLY A 191 17.53 11.33 7.73
N VAL A 192 16.55 11.79 6.95
CA VAL A 192 15.48 12.70 7.37
C VAL A 192 14.13 12.05 7.11
N GLY A 193 13.15 12.36 7.96
CA GLY A 193 11.82 11.75 7.92
C GLY A 193 10.82 12.54 7.08
N GLY A 194 10.11 11.86 6.16
CA GLY A 194 8.95 12.38 5.44
C GLY A 194 7.67 11.65 5.89
N LYS A 195 6.59 12.38 6.12
CA LYS A 195 5.30 11.80 6.48
C LYS A 195 4.57 11.29 5.23
N GLY A 196 4.18 10.02 5.22
CA GLY A 196 3.51 9.40 4.09
C GLY A 196 4.43 9.17 2.88
N ASN A 197 3.93 8.50 1.85
CA ASN A 197 4.62 8.41 0.55
C ASN A 197 4.80 9.81 -0.06
N GLU A 198 3.82 10.68 0.12
CA GLU A 198 3.81 12.07 -0.35
C GLU A 198 4.97 12.88 0.23
N GLY A 199 5.19 12.76 1.55
CA GLY A 199 6.26 13.48 2.24
C GLY A 199 7.65 13.02 1.81
N VAL A 200 7.86 11.70 1.64
CA VAL A 200 9.13 11.17 1.12
C VAL A 200 9.34 11.62 -0.32
N ALA A 201 8.35 11.49 -1.21
CA ALA A 201 8.44 11.96 -2.60
C ALA A 201 8.74 13.45 -2.67
N GLY A 202 8.06 14.26 -1.85
CA GLY A 202 8.28 15.71 -1.78
C GLY A 202 9.70 16.09 -1.38
N LEU A 203 10.24 15.45 -0.33
CA LEU A 203 11.60 15.70 0.14
C LEU A 203 12.66 15.28 -0.89
N VAL A 204 12.53 14.09 -1.47
CA VAL A 204 13.48 13.62 -2.50
C VAL A 204 13.49 14.55 -3.69
N ARG A 205 12.31 15.00 -4.17
CA ARG A 205 12.23 15.96 -5.27
C ARG A 205 12.91 17.29 -4.96
N GLN A 206 12.87 17.76 -3.72
CA GLN A 206 13.38 19.06 -3.30
C GLN A 206 14.88 19.04 -2.97
N LEU A 207 15.43 17.89 -2.57
CA LEU A 207 16.80 17.79 -2.06
C LEU A 207 17.74 17.16 -3.10
N PRO A 208 18.61 17.92 -3.78
CA PRO A 208 19.62 17.34 -4.67
C PRO A 208 20.54 16.38 -3.90
N GLY A 209 20.77 15.19 -4.44
CA GLY A 209 21.52 14.11 -3.80
C GLY A 209 20.67 13.21 -2.90
N ALA A 210 19.36 13.44 -2.80
CA ALA A 210 18.49 12.61 -2.00
C ALA A 210 18.21 11.25 -2.65
N VAL A 211 18.03 10.23 -1.79
CA VAL A 211 17.49 8.91 -2.11
C VAL A 211 16.45 8.55 -1.06
N GLY A 212 15.36 7.95 -1.49
CA GLY A 212 14.29 7.49 -0.61
C GLY A 212 13.55 6.29 -1.23
N TYR A 213 12.41 5.94 -0.68
CA TYR A 213 11.56 4.87 -1.20
C TYR A 213 10.09 5.27 -1.09
N VAL A 214 9.33 4.94 -2.11
CA VAL A 214 7.87 5.15 -2.17
C VAL A 214 7.21 4.02 -2.95
N GLU A 215 5.89 3.93 -2.86
CA GLU A 215 5.11 3.14 -3.81
C GLU A 215 5.25 3.77 -5.23
N LEU A 216 5.28 2.91 -6.26
CA LEU A 216 5.61 3.27 -7.65
C LEU A 216 4.81 4.46 -8.20
N ILE A 217 3.49 4.51 -7.93
CA ILE A 217 2.64 5.58 -8.47
C ILE A 217 3.08 6.98 -8.00
N TYR A 218 3.63 7.09 -6.78
CA TYR A 218 4.13 8.36 -6.27
C TYR A 218 5.38 8.84 -7.03
N ALA A 219 6.24 7.91 -7.45
CA ALA A 219 7.38 8.26 -8.32
C ALA A 219 6.89 8.74 -9.69
N LEU A 220 5.93 8.02 -10.29
CA LEU A 220 5.39 8.33 -11.62
C LEU A 220 4.62 9.66 -11.64
N GLN A 221 3.69 9.86 -10.71
CA GLN A 221 2.88 11.09 -10.64
C GLN A 221 3.72 12.33 -10.37
N ASN A 222 4.76 12.20 -9.55
CA ASN A 222 5.67 13.30 -9.23
C ASN A 222 6.84 13.45 -10.21
N LYS A 223 6.93 12.59 -11.23
CA LYS A 223 8.02 12.56 -12.22
C LYS A 223 9.41 12.49 -11.57
N ILE A 224 9.54 11.65 -10.53
CA ILE A 224 10.79 11.44 -9.81
C ILE A 224 11.48 10.21 -10.42
N SER A 225 12.78 10.32 -10.67
CA SER A 225 13.60 9.20 -11.12
C SER A 225 13.60 8.07 -10.09
N PHE A 226 13.44 6.83 -10.53
CA PHE A 226 13.53 5.65 -9.69
C PHE A 226 14.41 4.60 -10.31
N GLY A 227 15.09 3.83 -9.47
CA GLY A 227 16.10 2.87 -9.89
C GLY A 227 15.56 1.49 -10.23
N GLY A 228 16.30 0.77 -11.09
CA GLY A 228 16.18 -0.66 -11.22
C GLY A 228 16.82 -1.38 -10.03
N VAL A 229 16.28 -2.53 -9.64
CA VAL A 229 16.79 -3.31 -8.50
C VAL A 229 17.20 -4.71 -8.98
N LYS A 230 18.28 -5.23 -8.44
CA LYS A 230 18.73 -6.59 -8.73
C LYS A 230 17.86 -7.58 -7.96
N ASN A 231 17.21 -8.51 -8.67
CA ASN A 231 16.35 -9.51 -8.04
C ASN A 231 17.11 -10.76 -7.57
N ALA A 232 16.42 -11.65 -6.87
CA ALA A 232 16.99 -12.91 -6.37
C ALA A 232 17.59 -13.82 -7.45
N SER A 233 17.13 -13.69 -8.71
CA SER A 233 17.68 -14.41 -9.86
C SER A 233 18.92 -13.74 -10.50
N GLY A 234 19.36 -12.59 -9.92
CA GLY A 234 20.53 -11.85 -10.40
C GLY A 234 20.25 -10.88 -11.55
N ASN A 235 18.99 -10.72 -11.96
CA ASN A 235 18.60 -9.83 -13.06
C ASN A 235 18.29 -8.43 -12.55
N TRP A 236 18.61 -7.43 -13.38
CA TRP A 236 18.21 -6.04 -13.15
C TRP A 236 16.78 -5.82 -13.60
N VAL A 237 15.89 -5.47 -12.70
CA VAL A 237 14.45 -5.32 -12.96
C VAL A 237 13.99 -3.92 -12.55
N ARG A 238 13.27 -3.24 -13.42
CA ARG A 238 12.50 -2.05 -13.07
C ARG A 238 11.11 -2.47 -12.61
N ALA A 239 10.54 -1.71 -11.69
CA ALA A 239 9.18 -1.97 -11.23
C ALA A 239 8.18 -1.86 -12.39
N SER A 240 7.35 -2.87 -12.53
CA SER A 240 6.26 -2.95 -13.50
C SER A 240 5.13 -3.83 -12.94
N ILE A 241 3.95 -3.72 -13.54
CA ILE A 241 2.80 -4.56 -13.19
C ILE A 241 3.14 -6.03 -13.36
N GLU A 242 3.83 -6.38 -14.45
CA GLU A 242 4.23 -7.75 -14.78
C GLU A 242 5.19 -8.30 -13.72
N GLY A 243 6.19 -7.51 -13.32
CA GLY A 243 7.18 -7.93 -12.31
C GLY A 243 6.55 -8.12 -10.91
N VAL A 244 5.57 -7.31 -10.55
CA VAL A 244 4.78 -7.45 -9.32
C VAL A 244 3.86 -8.67 -9.40
N THR A 245 3.20 -8.87 -10.53
CA THR A 245 2.33 -10.05 -10.77
C THR A 245 3.13 -11.35 -10.69
N GLU A 246 4.35 -11.38 -11.26
CA GLU A 246 5.23 -12.54 -11.17
C GLU A 246 5.64 -12.83 -9.73
N ALA A 247 5.90 -11.79 -8.90
CA ALA A 247 6.18 -11.98 -7.48
C ALA A 247 5.01 -12.68 -6.75
N ALA A 248 3.78 -12.29 -7.04
CA ALA A 248 2.59 -12.92 -6.47
C ALA A 248 2.37 -14.34 -6.99
N ALA A 249 2.65 -14.60 -8.28
CA ALA A 249 2.51 -15.92 -8.90
C ALA A 249 3.49 -16.96 -8.30
N ASN A 250 4.60 -16.51 -7.72
CA ASN A 250 5.57 -17.37 -7.03
C ASN A 250 5.15 -17.77 -5.60
N VAL A 251 4.01 -17.30 -5.12
CA VAL A 251 3.42 -17.77 -3.85
C VAL A 251 2.89 -19.18 -4.03
N LYS A 252 3.57 -20.16 -3.46
CA LYS A 252 3.19 -21.59 -3.56
C LYS A 252 1.85 -21.87 -2.88
N GLU A 253 1.65 -21.28 -1.71
CA GLU A 253 0.44 -21.43 -0.93
C GLU A 253 0.11 -20.10 -0.24
N MET A 254 -1.09 -19.57 -0.51
CA MET A 254 -1.60 -18.39 0.16
C MET A 254 -2.15 -18.81 1.52
N PRO A 255 -1.64 -18.24 2.64
CA PRO A 255 -2.20 -18.48 3.97
C PRO A 255 -3.70 -18.19 4.03
N ALA A 256 -4.43 -18.91 4.88
CA ALA A 256 -5.87 -18.74 5.02
C ALA A 256 -6.25 -17.31 5.46
N ASP A 257 -5.36 -16.63 6.18
CA ASP A 257 -5.52 -15.26 6.66
C ASP A 257 -4.85 -14.21 5.76
N TYR A 258 -4.32 -14.63 4.59
CA TYR A 258 -3.66 -13.80 3.57
C TYR A 258 -2.38 -13.06 4.02
N ARG A 259 -1.88 -13.28 5.23
CA ARG A 259 -0.70 -12.59 5.77
C ARG A 259 0.58 -13.21 5.24
N ILE A 260 1.16 -12.61 4.22
CA ILE A 260 2.36 -13.11 3.55
C ILE A 260 3.28 -11.97 3.10
N SER A 261 4.59 -12.24 3.07
CA SER A 261 5.58 -11.39 2.41
C SER A 261 5.95 -12.02 1.06
N ILE A 262 5.99 -11.19 0.02
CA ILE A 262 6.44 -11.56 -1.32
C ILE A 262 7.68 -10.76 -1.76
N THR A 263 8.35 -10.08 -0.84
CA THR A 263 9.63 -9.42 -1.13
C THR A 263 10.71 -10.46 -1.42
N ASP A 264 11.61 -10.15 -2.32
CA ASP A 264 12.71 -11.02 -2.77
C ASP A 264 12.24 -12.39 -3.28
N ALA A 265 11.03 -12.44 -3.87
CA ALA A 265 10.50 -13.65 -4.47
C ALA A 265 11.35 -14.08 -5.67
N PRO A 266 11.51 -15.40 -5.91
CA PRO A 266 12.26 -15.92 -7.06
C PRO A 266 11.54 -15.59 -8.37
N GLY A 267 12.25 -15.65 -9.50
CA GLY A 267 11.74 -15.43 -10.84
C GLY A 267 12.61 -14.47 -11.64
N ALA A 268 12.72 -14.71 -12.94
CA ALA A 268 13.65 -13.97 -13.80
C ALA A 268 13.28 -12.48 -13.93
N ASN A 269 11.97 -12.18 -13.98
CA ASN A 269 11.46 -10.82 -14.15
C ASN A 269 10.76 -10.30 -12.89
N THR A 270 10.78 -11.07 -11.80
CA THR A 270 10.14 -10.69 -10.54
C THR A 270 10.74 -9.39 -9.99
N TYR A 271 9.88 -8.40 -9.71
CA TYR A 271 10.33 -7.20 -9.02
C TYR A 271 10.50 -7.50 -7.53
N PRO A 272 11.69 -7.27 -6.95
CA PRO A 272 12.00 -7.84 -5.62
C PRO A 272 11.32 -7.13 -4.46
N ILE A 273 10.83 -5.89 -4.63
CA ILE A 273 10.22 -5.13 -3.54
C ILE A 273 8.71 -4.97 -3.79
N SER A 274 8.08 -6.12 -4.00
CA SER A 274 6.63 -6.24 -4.25
C SER A 274 5.87 -6.63 -2.99
N SER A 275 4.63 -6.18 -2.86
CA SER A 275 3.77 -6.52 -1.73
C SER A 275 2.29 -6.43 -2.08
N PHE A 276 1.49 -7.19 -1.34
CA PHE A 276 0.07 -6.94 -1.17
C PHE A 276 -0.17 -5.73 -0.28
N THR A 277 -1.32 -5.07 -0.44
CA THR A 277 -1.90 -4.18 0.56
C THR A 277 -3.26 -4.71 0.98
N TYR A 278 -3.66 -4.42 2.22
CA TYR A 278 -4.82 -5.05 2.86
C TYR A 278 -5.78 -3.99 3.39
N LEU A 279 -7.07 -4.25 3.22
CA LEU A 279 -8.07 -3.70 4.11
C LEU A 279 -8.19 -4.58 5.36
N LEU A 280 -8.26 -3.95 6.53
CA LEU A 280 -8.43 -4.58 7.83
C LEU A 280 -9.90 -4.43 8.22
N ILE A 281 -10.64 -5.52 8.10
CA ILE A 281 -12.11 -5.49 8.21
C ILE A 281 -12.54 -6.16 9.50
N PRO A 282 -13.41 -5.52 10.32
CA PRO A 282 -14.08 -6.18 11.42
C PRO A 282 -14.91 -7.38 10.94
N VAL A 283 -14.75 -8.54 11.58
CA VAL A 283 -15.54 -9.75 11.28
C VAL A 283 -17.02 -9.51 11.53
N HIS A 284 -17.32 -8.72 12.56
CA HIS A 284 -18.68 -8.29 12.93
C HIS A 284 -18.71 -6.76 12.95
N SER A 285 -19.64 -6.17 12.21
CA SER A 285 -19.88 -4.75 12.29
C SER A 285 -20.82 -4.45 13.49
N ASN A 286 -20.50 -3.40 14.25
CA ASN A 286 -21.41 -2.90 15.31
C ASN A 286 -22.70 -2.26 14.74
N ASP A 287 -22.71 -1.97 13.43
CA ASP A 287 -23.84 -1.43 12.67
C ASP A 287 -24.06 -2.33 11.46
N ALA A 288 -25.18 -3.05 11.45
CA ALA A 288 -25.50 -4.03 10.40
C ALA A 288 -25.64 -3.36 8.99
N ALA A 289 -26.12 -2.11 8.94
CA ALA A 289 -26.24 -1.38 7.68
C ALA A 289 -24.85 -1.02 7.13
N LYS A 290 -23.92 -0.55 7.97
CA LYS A 290 -22.53 -0.32 7.60
C LYS A 290 -21.83 -1.63 7.21
N GLY A 291 -22.05 -2.71 7.96
CA GLY A 291 -21.51 -4.04 7.65
C GLY A 291 -21.91 -4.49 6.26
N LYS A 292 -23.19 -4.32 5.90
CA LYS A 292 -23.67 -4.61 4.54
C LYS A 292 -22.97 -3.77 3.50
N VAL A 293 -22.85 -2.45 3.70
CA VAL A 293 -22.17 -1.56 2.73
C VAL A 293 -20.69 -1.94 2.56
N ILE A 294 -20.00 -2.31 3.65
CA ILE A 294 -18.60 -2.77 3.58
C ILE A 294 -18.50 -4.06 2.74
N LYS A 295 -19.39 -5.03 2.92
CA LYS A 295 -19.42 -6.27 2.11
C LYS A 295 -19.66 -5.97 0.64
N ASP A 296 -20.63 -5.10 0.36
CA ASP A 296 -20.97 -4.70 -1.02
C ASP A 296 -19.81 -3.95 -1.67
N LEU A 297 -19.15 -3.03 -0.95
CA LEU A 297 -17.94 -2.33 -1.38
C LEU A 297 -16.80 -3.30 -1.70
N LEU A 298 -16.48 -4.24 -0.80
CA LEU A 298 -15.43 -5.22 -1.01
C LEU A 298 -15.73 -6.11 -2.21
N SER A 299 -16.98 -6.54 -2.36
CA SER A 299 -17.43 -7.32 -3.52
C SER A 299 -17.30 -6.51 -4.81
N TRP A 300 -17.63 -5.23 -4.79
CA TRP A 300 -17.48 -4.33 -5.93
C TRP A 300 -15.99 -4.11 -6.28
N ILE A 301 -15.14 -3.89 -5.29
CA ILE A 301 -13.67 -3.75 -5.50
C ILE A 301 -13.14 -4.95 -6.28
N VAL A 302 -13.43 -6.18 -5.83
CA VAL A 302 -12.90 -7.40 -6.44
C VAL A 302 -13.51 -7.68 -7.82
N ASN A 303 -14.78 -7.39 -8.04
CA ASN A 303 -15.47 -7.72 -9.31
C ASN A 303 -15.36 -6.63 -10.37
N SER A 304 -15.27 -5.37 -9.98
CA SER A 304 -15.33 -4.21 -10.88
C SER A 304 -14.11 -3.29 -10.75
N GLY A 305 -13.72 -2.94 -9.51
CA GLY A 305 -12.63 -2.03 -9.23
C GLY A 305 -11.27 -2.51 -9.72
N GLU A 306 -11.05 -3.81 -9.76
CA GLU A 306 -9.82 -4.44 -10.28
C GLU A 306 -9.50 -4.07 -11.75
N SER A 307 -10.50 -3.71 -12.55
CA SER A 307 -10.28 -3.29 -13.94
C SER A 307 -9.50 -1.97 -14.07
N GLU A 308 -9.40 -1.19 -13.00
CA GLU A 308 -8.81 0.14 -13.01
C GLU A 308 -7.42 0.22 -12.39
N VAL A 309 -6.98 -0.85 -11.73
CA VAL A 309 -5.73 -0.84 -10.94
C VAL A 309 -4.51 -0.59 -11.82
N SER A 310 -4.50 -1.15 -13.03
CA SER A 310 -3.37 -1.04 -13.97
C SER A 310 -3.15 0.40 -14.45
N ALA A 311 -4.22 1.21 -14.56
CA ALA A 311 -4.11 2.62 -14.94
C ALA A 311 -3.35 3.46 -13.89
N LEU A 312 -3.32 2.98 -12.64
CA LEU A 312 -2.56 3.57 -11.53
C LEU A 312 -1.31 2.75 -11.17
N SER A 313 -0.84 1.89 -12.11
CA SER A 313 0.39 1.10 -11.95
C SER A 313 0.39 0.09 -10.78
N TYR A 314 -0.78 -0.28 -10.28
CA TYR A 314 -0.94 -1.43 -9.39
C TYR A 314 -1.18 -2.70 -10.20
N ALA A 315 -0.83 -3.84 -9.62
CA ALA A 315 -1.17 -5.15 -10.16
C ALA A 315 -2.49 -5.65 -9.52
N PRO A 316 -3.41 -6.21 -10.31
CA PRO A 316 -4.64 -6.82 -9.80
C PRO A 316 -4.31 -8.10 -9.03
N LEU A 317 -5.25 -8.53 -8.18
CA LEU A 317 -5.14 -9.83 -7.52
C LEU A 317 -5.12 -10.97 -8.55
N PRO A 318 -4.29 -12.01 -8.37
CA PRO A 318 -4.43 -13.24 -9.15
C PRO A 318 -5.86 -13.77 -9.05
N LYS A 319 -6.44 -14.21 -10.17
CA LYS A 319 -7.86 -14.62 -10.25
C LYS A 319 -8.26 -15.63 -9.16
N THR A 320 -7.42 -16.64 -8.93
CA THR A 320 -7.67 -17.65 -7.88
C THR A 320 -7.67 -17.06 -6.47
N LEU A 321 -6.88 -16.00 -6.24
CA LEU A 321 -6.88 -15.28 -4.97
C LEU A 321 -8.11 -14.40 -4.84
N ALA A 322 -8.51 -13.68 -5.89
CA ALA A 322 -9.73 -12.88 -5.92
C ALA A 322 -10.98 -13.73 -5.59
N GLU A 323 -11.08 -14.94 -6.14
CA GLU A 323 -12.15 -15.88 -5.82
C GLU A 323 -12.15 -16.31 -4.33
N LYS A 324 -10.96 -16.54 -3.73
CA LYS A 324 -10.82 -16.83 -2.30
C LYS A 324 -11.23 -15.63 -1.45
N VAL A 325 -10.81 -14.44 -1.84
CA VAL A 325 -11.16 -13.18 -1.16
C VAL A 325 -12.66 -12.98 -1.15
N LEU A 326 -13.36 -13.19 -2.26
CA LEU A 326 -14.82 -13.09 -2.32
C LEU A 326 -15.50 -14.06 -1.35
N LYS A 327 -15.02 -15.30 -1.22
CA LYS A 327 -15.56 -16.25 -0.24
C LYS A 327 -15.41 -15.73 1.19
N THR A 328 -14.26 -15.13 1.50
CA THR A 328 -14.04 -14.52 2.81
C THR A 328 -14.97 -13.33 3.02
N VAL A 329 -15.12 -12.45 2.03
CA VAL A 329 -16.04 -11.31 2.08
C VAL A 329 -17.47 -11.76 2.36
N TYR A 330 -17.96 -12.80 1.67
CA TYR A 330 -19.32 -13.31 1.90
C TYR A 330 -19.51 -13.94 3.29
N SER A 331 -18.46 -14.37 3.96
CA SER A 331 -18.52 -14.92 5.32
C SER A 331 -18.54 -13.87 6.43
N LEU A 332 -18.30 -12.58 6.15
CA LEU A 332 -18.39 -11.48 7.12
C LEU A 332 -19.83 -11.32 7.63
N GLN A 333 -19.99 -10.86 8.87
CA GLN A 333 -21.27 -10.71 9.55
C GLN A 333 -21.57 -9.27 9.90
#